data_fe25a2d30ade982163dbdd1d5ff4d174
#
_entry.id   fe25a2d30ade982163dbdd1d5ff4d174
#
_cell.length_a   1.000
_cell.length_b   1.000
_cell.length_c   1.000
_cell.angle_alpha   90.00
_cell.angle_beta   90.00
_cell.angle_gamma   90.00
#
_symmetry.space_group_name_H-M   'P 1'
#
loop_
_entity.id
_entity.type
_entity.pdbx_description
1 polymer ?
#
loop_
_entity_poly.entity_id
_entity_poly.type
_entity_poly.pdbx_seq_one_letter_code
_entity_poly.pdbx_strand_id
1 'polypeptide(L)'
;MDQWLETKQLPVHFVSAAGVVYKDSKVLLIRSERRGWEFPGGIVEQGEALLDGLRREIFEESGISVEPEAVTGIYQNLAFKKGYGPLEGMTLPTTVNIVFRCRYVSGKELVSDEFQDAGWFKPDEALQLIRYPYMKKAFEDADGYSGKPHFATFRKADRDIEFVSDCIL
;
A
#
# COMPACT_ATOMS: atom_id res chain seq x y z
N MET A 1 -33.66 -0.88 3.03
CA MET A 1 -33.27 0.31 2.19
C MET A 1 -31.89 0.74 2.64
N ASP A 2 -30.98 1.01 1.71
CA ASP A 2 -29.61 1.33 2.09
C ASP A 2 -29.53 2.70 2.77
N GLN A 3 -28.86 2.75 3.91
CA GLN A 3 -28.73 3.95 4.74
C GLN A 3 -28.24 5.19 3.97
N TRP A 4 -27.35 4.98 2.98
CA TRP A 4 -26.82 6.08 2.15
C TRP A 4 -27.87 6.69 1.20
N LEU A 5 -28.92 5.94 0.80
CA LEU A 5 -30.06 6.50 0.03
C LEU A 5 -30.90 7.43 0.89
N GLU A 6 -31.10 7.09 2.16
CA GLU A 6 -31.86 7.91 3.11
C GLU A 6 -31.11 9.20 3.48
N THR A 7 -29.81 9.09 3.74
CA THR A 7 -28.96 10.22 4.13
C THR A 7 -28.45 11.04 2.96
N LYS A 8 -28.62 10.56 1.71
CA LYS A 8 -27.99 11.13 0.49
C LYS A 8 -26.47 11.29 0.60
N GLN A 9 -25.83 10.43 1.41
CA GLN A 9 -24.38 10.39 1.60
C GLN A 9 -23.85 9.12 0.95
N LEU A 10 -23.00 9.28 -0.06
CA LEU A 10 -22.36 8.13 -0.72
C LEU A 10 -21.33 7.47 0.21
N PRO A 11 -21.26 6.12 0.26
CA PRO A 11 -20.17 5.42 0.93
C PRO A 11 -18.88 5.58 0.12
N VAL A 12 -18.02 6.50 0.53
CA VAL A 12 -16.77 6.81 -0.17
C VAL A 12 -15.62 6.14 0.53
N HIS A 13 -14.78 5.45 -0.25
CA HIS A 13 -13.53 4.85 0.20
C HIS A 13 -12.40 5.26 -0.74
N PHE A 14 -11.19 5.49 -0.20
CA PHE A 14 -10.00 5.51 -1.03
C PHE A 14 -9.61 4.08 -1.38
N VAL A 15 -9.36 3.85 -2.66
CA VAL A 15 -8.69 2.65 -3.14
C VAL A 15 -7.22 2.99 -3.34
N SER A 16 -6.33 2.20 -2.76
CA SER A 16 -4.89 2.31 -3.01
C SER A 16 -4.34 0.97 -3.52
N ALA A 17 -3.31 1.06 -4.33
CA ALA A 17 -2.57 -0.09 -4.85
C ALA A 17 -1.10 0.04 -4.46
N ALA A 18 -0.50 -1.05 -3.97
CA ALA A 18 0.89 -1.07 -3.55
C ALA A 18 1.58 -2.35 -4.04
N GLY A 19 2.88 -2.27 -4.30
CA GLY A 19 3.64 -3.38 -4.87
C GLY A 19 4.82 -3.81 -4.02
N VAL A 20 4.87 -5.10 -3.64
CA VAL A 20 6.09 -5.74 -3.18
C VAL A 20 6.84 -6.21 -4.42
N VAL A 21 7.87 -5.44 -4.80
CA VAL A 21 8.60 -5.64 -6.05
C VAL A 21 9.84 -6.48 -5.83
N TYR A 22 9.97 -7.56 -6.60
CA TYR A 22 11.11 -8.49 -6.50
C TYR A 22 12.07 -8.37 -7.68
N LYS A 23 13.38 -8.38 -7.37
CA LYS A 23 14.50 -8.44 -8.30
C LYS A 23 15.65 -9.21 -7.64
N ASP A 24 16.15 -10.26 -8.28
CA ASP A 24 17.33 -11.03 -7.83
C ASP A 24 17.25 -11.44 -6.33
N SER A 25 16.09 -11.96 -5.90
CA SER A 25 15.82 -12.34 -4.49
C SER A 25 15.87 -11.18 -3.49
N LYS A 26 15.78 -9.95 -3.96
CA LYS A 26 15.64 -8.73 -3.15
C LYS A 26 14.30 -8.07 -3.39
N VAL A 27 13.89 -7.23 -2.46
CA VAL A 27 12.67 -6.43 -2.53
C VAL A 27 12.99 -4.95 -2.53
N LEU A 28 12.21 -4.18 -3.28
CA LEU A 28 12.31 -2.74 -3.35
C LEU A 28 11.62 -2.12 -2.14
N LEU A 29 12.32 -1.24 -1.45
CA LEU A 29 11.72 -0.32 -0.50
C LEU A 29 12.07 1.12 -0.88
N ILE A 30 11.17 2.03 -0.55
CA ILE A 30 11.33 3.48 -0.61
C ILE A 30 11.28 4.06 0.80
N ARG A 31 11.86 5.22 1.02
CA ARG A 31 11.92 5.86 2.33
C ARG A 31 11.25 7.22 2.31
N SER A 32 10.11 7.33 2.99
CA SER A 32 9.45 8.62 3.23
C SER A 32 9.80 9.19 4.61
N GLU A 33 9.76 10.54 4.75
CA GLU A 33 9.97 11.19 6.05
C GLU A 33 8.96 10.73 7.11
N ARG A 34 7.71 10.61 6.70
CA ARG A 34 6.59 10.33 7.60
C ARG A 34 6.54 8.89 8.08
N ARG A 35 6.79 7.92 7.19
CA ARG A 35 6.58 6.50 7.46
C ARG A 35 7.87 5.70 7.60
N GLY A 36 9.00 6.24 7.17
CA GLY A 36 10.25 5.51 7.07
C GLY A 36 10.27 4.60 5.86
N TRP A 37 10.85 3.42 5.97
CA TRP A 37 10.91 2.45 4.90
C TRP A 37 9.57 1.74 4.69
N GLU A 38 9.15 1.67 3.43
CA GLU A 38 7.90 1.05 2.98
C GLU A 38 8.03 0.53 1.55
N PHE A 39 7.17 -0.39 1.13
CA PHE A 39 7.06 -0.73 -0.28
C PHE A 39 6.23 0.32 -1.02
N PRO A 40 6.54 0.61 -2.31
CA PRO A 40 5.92 1.69 -3.05
C PRO A 40 4.45 1.44 -3.37
N GLY A 41 3.68 2.52 -3.48
CA GLY A 41 2.28 2.51 -3.85
C GLY A 41 1.48 3.66 -3.27
N GLY A 42 0.36 3.96 -3.90
CA GLY A 42 -0.46 5.11 -3.57
C GLY A 42 -1.93 4.97 -3.93
N ILE A 43 -2.61 6.10 -4.00
CA ILE A 43 -4.04 6.15 -4.29
C ILE A 43 -4.25 5.99 -5.80
N VAL A 44 -5.18 5.12 -6.17
CA VAL A 44 -5.67 5.00 -7.54
C VAL A 44 -6.58 6.19 -7.82
N GLU A 45 -6.29 6.95 -8.86
CA GLU A 45 -7.04 8.16 -9.20
C GLU A 45 -8.41 7.84 -9.79
N GLN A 46 -9.32 8.82 -9.71
CA GLN A 46 -10.64 8.66 -10.28
C GLN A 46 -10.57 8.49 -11.81
N GLY A 47 -11.13 7.38 -12.31
CA GLY A 47 -11.11 7.05 -13.75
C GLY A 47 -9.84 6.33 -14.20
N GLU A 48 -8.89 6.12 -13.31
CA GLU A 48 -7.66 5.36 -13.58
C GLU A 48 -7.91 3.85 -13.39
N ALA A 49 -7.32 3.03 -14.28
CA ALA A 49 -7.35 1.59 -14.07
C ALA A 49 -6.42 1.18 -12.93
N LEU A 50 -6.86 0.23 -12.09
CA LEU A 50 -6.14 -0.19 -10.87
C LEU A 50 -4.66 -0.56 -11.12
N LEU A 51 -4.38 -1.31 -12.19
CA LEU A 51 -3.00 -1.73 -12.50
C LEU A 51 -2.16 -0.60 -13.11
N ASP A 52 -2.80 0.37 -13.75
CA ASP A 52 -2.10 1.55 -14.28
C ASP A 52 -1.71 2.47 -13.11
N GLY A 53 -2.61 2.69 -12.16
CA GLY A 53 -2.31 3.41 -10.92
C GLY A 53 -1.18 2.75 -10.12
N LEU A 54 -1.21 1.44 -9.99
CA LEU A 54 -0.11 0.69 -9.35
C LEU A 54 1.24 0.94 -10.03
N ARG A 55 1.30 0.83 -11.36
CA ARG A 55 2.54 1.03 -12.12
C ARG A 55 3.01 2.48 -12.06
N ARG A 56 2.10 3.45 -12.14
CA ARG A 56 2.39 4.88 -12.04
C ARG A 56 3.00 5.21 -10.68
N GLU A 57 2.34 4.83 -9.58
CA GLU A 57 2.82 5.10 -8.22
C GLU A 57 4.20 4.48 -7.98
N ILE A 58 4.40 3.20 -8.33
CA ILE A 58 5.71 2.55 -8.16
C ILE A 58 6.79 3.30 -8.96
N PHE A 59 6.48 3.72 -10.19
CA PHE A 59 7.44 4.43 -11.02
C PHE A 59 7.74 5.83 -10.49
N GLU A 60 6.73 6.60 -10.09
CA GLU A 60 6.87 7.95 -9.54
C GLU A 60 7.68 7.96 -8.25
N GLU A 61 7.44 6.99 -7.37
CA GLU A 61 8.10 6.90 -6.06
C GLU A 61 9.50 6.27 -6.11
N SER A 62 9.81 5.44 -7.11
CA SER A 62 11.06 4.68 -7.14
C SER A 62 11.86 4.74 -8.44
N GLY A 63 11.27 5.19 -9.56
CA GLY A 63 11.87 5.10 -10.90
C GLY A 63 11.87 3.69 -11.50
N ILE A 64 11.20 2.73 -10.86
CA ILE A 64 11.20 1.33 -11.26
C ILE A 64 9.93 0.98 -12.02
N SER A 65 10.10 0.40 -13.20
CA SER A 65 8.99 -0.18 -13.97
C SER A 65 8.78 -1.64 -13.58
N VAL A 66 7.52 -2.02 -13.41
CA VAL A 66 7.15 -3.34 -12.88
C VAL A 66 6.08 -4.04 -13.71
N GLU A 67 6.03 -5.36 -13.57
CA GLU A 67 4.92 -6.19 -14.01
C GLU A 67 4.23 -6.82 -12.80
N PRO A 68 2.94 -6.49 -12.55
CA PRO A 68 2.15 -7.14 -11.51
C PRO A 68 1.92 -8.62 -11.84
N GLU A 69 2.14 -9.51 -10.87
CA GLU A 69 2.02 -10.97 -11.05
C GLU A 69 0.81 -11.55 -10.31
N ALA A 70 0.54 -11.06 -9.10
CA ALA A 70 -0.56 -11.57 -8.28
C ALA A 70 -1.04 -10.53 -7.26
N VAL A 71 -2.33 -10.56 -6.93
CA VAL A 71 -2.85 -9.93 -5.72
C VAL A 71 -2.48 -10.82 -4.52
N THR A 72 -1.72 -10.29 -3.59
CA THR A 72 -1.29 -11.03 -2.39
C THR A 72 -2.14 -10.75 -1.18
N GLY A 73 -2.81 -9.60 -1.15
CA GLY A 73 -3.74 -9.29 -0.09
C GLY A 73 -4.56 -8.03 -0.32
N ILE A 74 -5.66 -7.92 0.43
CA ILE A 74 -6.55 -6.77 0.50
C ILE A 74 -6.64 -6.36 1.97
N TYR A 75 -6.30 -5.11 2.25
CA TYR A 75 -6.17 -4.56 3.61
C TYR A 75 -7.07 -3.35 3.78
N GLN A 76 -8.13 -3.51 4.56
CA GLN A 76 -9.09 -2.44 4.81
C GLN A 76 -8.80 -1.73 6.13
N ASN A 77 -8.55 -0.42 6.07
CA ASN A 77 -8.48 0.40 7.27
C ASN A 77 -9.84 1.07 7.53
N LEU A 78 -10.47 0.73 8.63
CA LEU A 78 -11.77 1.27 9.04
C LEU A 78 -11.69 2.67 9.69
N ALA A 79 -10.48 3.14 10.03
CA ALA A 79 -10.33 4.44 10.64
C ALA A 79 -10.36 5.56 9.60
N PHE A 80 -11.14 6.60 9.89
CA PHE A 80 -11.01 7.88 9.20
C PHE A 80 -9.67 8.52 9.57
N LYS A 81 -9.09 9.25 8.63
CA LYS A 81 -7.81 9.94 8.82
C LYS A 81 -8.04 11.45 8.78
N LYS A 82 -7.24 12.19 9.54
CA LYS A 82 -7.14 13.64 9.33
C LYS A 82 -6.31 13.91 8.08
N GLY A 83 -6.79 14.83 7.26
CA GLY A 83 -6.03 15.31 6.11
C GLY A 83 -4.75 16.02 6.56
N TYR A 84 -3.78 16.08 5.68
CA TYR A 84 -2.50 16.76 5.88
C TYR A 84 -2.06 17.45 4.59
N GLY A 85 -1.11 18.38 4.70
CA GLY A 85 -0.68 19.18 3.56
C GLY A 85 -1.85 19.93 2.91
N PRO A 86 -2.05 19.82 1.59
CA PRO A 86 -3.16 20.47 0.90
C PRO A 86 -4.56 20.04 1.38
N LEU A 87 -4.67 18.91 2.08
CA LEU A 87 -5.93 18.36 2.61
C LEU A 87 -6.10 18.62 4.11
N GLU A 88 -5.28 19.48 4.72
CA GLU A 88 -5.37 19.82 6.13
C GLU A 88 -6.77 20.37 6.48
N GLY A 89 -7.31 19.91 7.61
CA GLY A 89 -8.68 20.26 8.04
C GLY A 89 -9.77 19.35 7.48
N MET A 90 -9.49 18.50 6.50
CA MET A 90 -10.44 17.53 5.99
C MET A 90 -10.41 16.22 6.78
N THR A 91 -11.55 15.53 6.84
CA THR A 91 -11.62 14.14 7.26
C THR A 91 -11.57 13.26 6.02
N LEU A 92 -10.50 12.47 5.91
CA LEU A 92 -10.30 11.57 4.77
C LEU A 92 -11.09 10.26 4.96
N PRO A 93 -11.66 9.70 3.89
CA PRO A 93 -12.40 8.44 3.97
C PRO A 93 -11.51 7.27 4.40
N THR A 94 -12.15 6.17 4.73
CA THR A 94 -11.49 4.88 4.98
C THR A 94 -10.79 4.39 3.70
N THR A 95 -9.81 3.51 3.85
CA THR A 95 -8.97 3.07 2.72
C THR A 95 -9.06 1.55 2.54
N VAL A 96 -9.21 1.11 1.31
CA VAL A 96 -8.99 -0.27 0.89
C VAL A 96 -7.68 -0.31 0.12
N ASN A 97 -6.68 -1.00 0.66
CA ASN A 97 -5.37 -1.16 0.02
C ASN A 97 -5.25 -2.56 -0.59
N ILE A 98 -4.94 -2.61 -1.87
CA ILE A 98 -4.72 -3.85 -2.63
C ILE A 98 -3.22 -4.00 -2.85
N VAL A 99 -2.64 -5.06 -2.29
CA VAL A 99 -1.20 -5.33 -2.37
C VAL A 99 -0.92 -6.40 -3.40
N PHE A 100 0.05 -6.09 -4.24
CA PHE A 100 0.48 -6.94 -5.35
C PHE A 100 1.91 -7.45 -5.13
N ARG A 101 2.14 -8.69 -5.54
CA ARG A 101 3.48 -9.16 -5.87
C ARG A 101 3.81 -8.67 -7.28
N CYS A 102 4.95 -8.00 -7.42
CA CYS A 102 5.38 -7.42 -8.69
C CYS A 102 6.79 -7.91 -9.04
N ARG A 103 7.04 -8.09 -10.33
CA ARG A 103 8.37 -8.37 -10.87
C ARG A 103 8.98 -7.09 -11.45
N TYR A 104 10.26 -6.87 -11.16
CA TYR A 104 11.05 -5.82 -11.81
C TYR A 104 11.12 -6.03 -13.34
N VAL A 105 10.95 -4.96 -14.10
CA VAL A 105 11.10 -4.94 -15.56
C VAL A 105 12.29 -4.10 -15.96
N SER A 106 12.35 -2.85 -15.54
CA SER A 106 13.40 -1.91 -15.89
C SER A 106 13.44 -0.72 -14.93
N GLY A 107 14.39 0.18 -15.15
CA GLY A 107 14.54 1.40 -14.36
C GLY A 107 15.72 1.36 -13.40
N LYS A 108 15.96 2.49 -12.77
CA LYS A 108 16.95 2.66 -11.69
C LYS A 108 16.30 3.44 -10.57
N GLU A 109 16.75 3.16 -9.36
CA GLU A 109 16.26 3.82 -8.15
C GLU A 109 16.45 5.34 -8.28
N LEU A 110 15.36 6.07 -8.11
CA LEU A 110 15.34 7.52 -8.07
C LEU A 110 15.01 7.99 -6.66
N VAL A 111 15.59 9.12 -6.29
CA VAL A 111 15.23 9.89 -5.11
C VAL A 111 14.38 11.06 -5.59
N SER A 112 13.26 11.32 -4.94
CA SER A 112 12.36 12.43 -5.26
C SER A 112 12.20 13.36 -4.07
N ASP A 113 11.47 14.45 -4.24
CA ASP A 113 11.17 15.38 -3.13
C ASP A 113 10.31 14.73 -2.03
N GLU A 114 9.53 13.70 -2.37
CA GLU A 114 8.71 12.94 -1.41
C GLU A 114 9.45 11.77 -0.78
N PHE A 115 10.43 11.17 -1.49
CA PHE A 115 11.15 9.98 -1.07
C PHE A 115 12.65 10.23 -1.03
N GLN A 116 13.19 10.17 0.18
CA GLN A 116 14.59 10.49 0.48
C GLN A 116 15.56 9.40 0.03
N ASP A 117 15.06 8.20 -0.21
CA ASP A 117 15.89 7.04 -0.55
C ASP A 117 15.05 5.91 -1.17
N ALA A 118 15.67 5.10 -2.02
CA ALA A 118 15.09 3.87 -2.56
C ALA A 118 16.20 2.81 -2.66
N GLY A 119 15.89 1.55 -2.35
CA GLY A 119 16.90 0.51 -2.37
C GLY A 119 16.34 -0.91 -2.38
N TRP A 120 17.24 -1.86 -2.67
CA TRP A 120 16.95 -3.29 -2.76
C TRP A 120 17.52 -4.02 -1.54
N PHE A 121 16.65 -4.65 -0.78
CA PHE A 121 16.96 -5.31 0.49
C PHE A 121 16.63 -6.81 0.41
N LYS A 122 17.30 -7.63 1.18
CA LYS A 122 16.83 -8.99 1.40
C LYS A 122 15.49 -8.96 2.15
N PRO A 123 14.58 -9.94 1.95
CA PRO A 123 13.29 -9.95 2.62
C PRO A 123 13.37 -9.77 4.15
N ASP A 124 14.31 -10.45 4.81
CA ASP A 124 14.51 -10.34 6.26
C ASP A 124 14.93 -8.92 6.69
N GLU A 125 15.79 -8.27 5.90
CA GLU A 125 16.23 -6.89 6.14
C GLU A 125 15.08 -5.92 5.92
N ALA A 126 14.31 -6.10 4.84
CA ALA A 126 13.14 -5.30 4.52
C ALA A 126 12.08 -5.35 5.63
N LEU A 127 11.78 -6.54 6.16
CA LEU A 127 10.84 -6.73 7.25
C LEU A 127 11.28 -6.00 8.53
N GLN A 128 12.58 -5.92 8.81
CA GLN A 128 13.11 -5.18 9.96
C GLN A 128 13.01 -3.66 9.77
N LEU A 129 13.18 -3.17 8.54
CA LEU A 129 13.12 -1.74 8.21
C LEU A 129 11.69 -1.17 8.23
N ILE A 130 10.71 -1.97 7.83
CA ILE A 130 9.29 -1.57 7.84
C ILE A 130 8.83 -1.43 9.29
N ARG A 131 8.27 -0.25 9.64
CA ARG A 131 7.90 0.07 11.04
C ARG A 131 6.47 -0.29 11.40
N TYR A 132 5.53 -0.13 10.47
CA TYR A 132 4.10 -0.25 10.77
C TYR A 132 3.63 -1.71 10.71
N PRO A 133 2.93 -2.20 11.75
CA PRO A 133 2.49 -3.60 11.84
C PRO A 133 1.64 -4.06 10.64
N TYR A 134 0.73 -3.21 10.16
CA TYR A 134 -0.10 -3.56 8.99
C TYR A 134 0.70 -3.68 7.69
N MET A 135 1.80 -2.91 7.56
CA MET A 135 2.70 -3.01 6.42
C MET A 135 3.61 -4.22 6.53
N LYS A 136 4.08 -4.54 7.76
CA LYS A 136 4.81 -5.79 8.00
C LYS A 136 3.97 -6.99 7.62
N LYS A 137 2.71 -7.04 8.10
CA LYS A 137 1.79 -8.11 7.72
C LYS A 137 1.60 -8.21 6.21
N ALA A 138 1.32 -7.11 5.53
CA ALA A 138 1.14 -7.10 4.09
C ALA A 138 2.41 -7.56 3.34
N PHE A 139 3.58 -7.23 3.86
CA PHE A 139 4.85 -7.70 3.33
C PHE A 139 5.04 -9.22 3.55
N GLU A 140 4.80 -9.72 4.76
CA GLU A 140 4.88 -11.14 5.10
C GLU A 140 3.91 -11.98 4.26
N ASP A 141 2.68 -11.50 4.08
CA ASP A 141 1.67 -12.13 3.24
C ASP A 141 2.09 -12.19 1.75
N ALA A 142 2.78 -11.16 1.27
CA ALA A 142 3.32 -11.12 -0.10
C ALA A 142 4.55 -12.02 -0.27
N ASP A 143 5.43 -12.06 0.72
CA ASP A 143 6.63 -12.90 0.68
C ASP A 143 6.29 -14.40 0.81
N GLY A 144 5.34 -14.73 1.68
CA GLY A 144 4.79 -16.07 1.87
C GLY A 144 3.67 -16.47 0.91
N TYR A 145 3.40 -15.70 -0.16
CA TYR A 145 2.26 -15.93 -1.04
C TYR A 145 2.27 -17.33 -1.67
N SER A 146 1.21 -18.10 -1.44
CA SER A 146 1.05 -19.49 -1.89
C SER A 146 -0.08 -19.71 -2.91
N GLY A 147 -0.53 -18.64 -3.57
CA GLY A 147 -1.59 -18.69 -4.59
C GLY A 147 -2.97 -18.25 -4.10
N LYS A 148 -3.10 -17.91 -2.83
CA LYS A 148 -4.33 -17.38 -2.24
C LYS A 148 -4.07 -16.04 -1.56
N PRO A 149 -4.85 -15.00 -1.86
CA PRO A 149 -4.67 -13.70 -1.25
C PRO A 149 -5.15 -13.68 0.21
N HIS A 150 -4.49 -12.87 1.03
CA HIS A 150 -4.92 -12.55 2.39
C HIS A 150 -5.98 -11.43 2.38
N PHE A 151 -6.84 -11.45 3.37
CA PHE A 151 -7.76 -10.37 3.64
C PHE A 151 -7.69 -9.96 5.10
N ALA A 152 -7.35 -8.70 5.36
CA ALA A 152 -7.32 -8.20 6.72
C ALA A 152 -8.05 -6.86 6.86
N THR A 153 -8.78 -6.73 7.95
CA THR A 153 -9.44 -5.48 8.34
C THR A 153 -8.84 -5.02 9.67
N PHE A 154 -8.50 -3.73 9.74
CA PHE A 154 -7.91 -3.14 10.94
C PHE A 154 -8.40 -1.72 11.20
N ARG A 155 -8.21 -1.26 12.44
CA ARG A 155 -8.33 0.14 12.83
C ARG A 155 -6.95 0.65 13.22
N LYS A 156 -6.50 1.71 12.56
CA LYS A 156 -5.29 2.41 12.93
C LYS A 156 -5.65 3.65 13.72
N ALA A 157 -5.30 3.66 15.01
CA ALA A 157 -5.37 4.83 15.86
C ALA A 157 -3.94 5.25 16.25
N ASP A 158 -3.45 6.33 15.65
CA ASP A 158 -2.08 6.86 15.80
C ASP A 158 -0.99 5.80 15.59
N ARG A 159 -0.41 5.26 16.66
CA ARG A 159 0.62 4.21 16.61
C ARG A 159 0.07 2.82 16.86
N ASP A 160 -1.13 2.73 17.39
CA ASP A 160 -1.77 1.46 17.71
C ASP A 160 -2.58 0.95 16.53
N ILE A 161 -2.52 -0.35 16.33
CA ILE A 161 -3.25 -1.05 15.28
C ILE A 161 -3.99 -2.22 15.92
N GLU A 162 -5.30 -2.20 15.74
CA GLU A 162 -6.18 -3.29 16.12
C GLU A 162 -6.60 -4.04 14.85
N PHE A 163 -6.20 -5.30 14.73
CA PHE A 163 -6.73 -6.18 13.70
C PHE A 163 -8.12 -6.66 14.09
N VAL A 164 -9.10 -6.41 13.22
CA VAL A 164 -10.51 -6.79 13.40
C VAL A 164 -10.78 -8.16 12.79
N SER A 165 -10.18 -8.43 11.64
CA SER A 165 -10.24 -9.73 10.95
C SER A 165 -8.96 -9.97 10.15
N ASP A 166 -8.62 -11.26 10.00
CA ASP A 166 -7.50 -11.73 9.20
C ASP A 166 -7.80 -13.14 8.72
N CYS A 167 -7.78 -13.36 7.42
CA CYS A 167 -8.03 -14.67 6.81
C CYS A 167 -7.34 -14.81 5.45
N ILE A 168 -7.20 -16.04 5.00
CA ILE A 168 -6.77 -16.39 3.64
C ILE A 168 -8.04 -16.73 2.85
N LEU A 169 -8.19 -16.15 1.65
CA LEU A 169 -9.34 -16.39 0.77
C LEU A 169 -9.18 -17.62 -0.13
#